data_29919c34b2fab5a4560702da6895fce7
#
_entry.id   29919c34b2fab5a4560702da6895fce7
#
_cell.length_a   1.000
_cell.length_b   1.000
_cell.length_c   1.000
_cell.angle_alpha   90.00
_cell.angle_beta   90.00
_cell.angle_gamma   90.00
#
_symmetry.space_group_name_H-M   'P 1'
#
loop_
_entity.id
_entity.type
_entity.pdbx_description
1 polymer ?
#
loop_
_entity_poly.entity_id
_entity_poly.type
_entity_poly.pdbx_seq_one_letter_code
_entity_poly.pdbx_strand_id
1 'polypeptide(L)'
;MDYTYSLLILLLPLLSFLVIGLPDFAGNKYAWSHKTAGLIGTCSIGLVTVLSYITAFQYFTAPRLADGTFATLVPYNYTWLPLGNLHFDLGILLDPISVMMLIVISTVSFMVHIYSFGYMHGEKGFQRYYAFLSLFTMSMLGLVLATNIFQMYMFWELVGVSSYLLIGFYYGLHAAVHASKKAFIVTRFADMFFLIGILIFGYYTGSFNFSFTGTEVHIAEGMTAFTTCDASRAAAAGGFILPTALVLMFIGGAGKSAMFPLHIWLPDAMEGPTPVSALIHAATMVVAGVVQIARLFPIWIEYAPQAMEIVVYVGAFTAFYAAAVACAQSDIKRVLAFSTISQIAFMMVALGVCLPGHHGAVLDNHAQLGYMASLFHLFTHAMFKACLFLGAGCIIHAVHSNEMSAMGGLKKYMPITHATFLISCLAIAGIPFFSGFSSKDEIITACFEYSSVVGWIMTGVAAMTAFYMFRLYYGIFWGTENKELHAEHTPHEAPVTMTLPLIVLSVITVGVGIYTTIAGFAGLDGSFGSFVTANGKDYTI
;
A
#
# COMPACT_ATOMS: atom_id res chain seq x y z
N MET A 1 -20.92 -0.67 19.93
CA MET A 1 -20.61 0.62 19.26
C MET A 1 -21.19 0.57 17.86
N ASP A 2 -21.77 1.67 17.41
CA ASP A 2 -22.35 1.72 16.06
C ASP A 2 -21.29 2.18 15.05
N TYR A 3 -20.99 1.34 14.06
CA TYR A 3 -20.05 1.63 12.97
C TYR A 3 -20.75 1.87 11.63
N THR A 4 -22.06 2.11 11.61
CA THR A 4 -22.82 2.33 10.36
C THR A 4 -22.33 3.56 9.58
N TYR A 5 -21.75 4.55 10.27
CA TYR A 5 -21.13 5.71 9.63
C TYR A 5 -19.92 5.33 8.73
N SER A 6 -19.35 4.12 8.89
CA SER A 6 -18.21 3.66 8.05
C SER A 6 -18.56 3.60 6.56
N LEU A 7 -19.85 3.52 6.21
CA LEU A 7 -20.33 3.65 4.83
C LEU A 7 -19.96 5.02 4.22
N LEU A 8 -19.91 6.08 5.03
CA LEU A 8 -19.51 7.42 4.57
C LEU A 8 -18.05 7.46 4.13
N ILE A 9 -17.18 6.60 4.68
CA ILE A 9 -15.78 6.49 4.26
C ILE A 9 -15.65 6.14 2.77
N LEU A 10 -16.56 5.32 2.24
CA LEU A 10 -16.63 4.99 0.82
C LEU A 10 -17.42 6.00 0.00
N LEU A 11 -18.54 6.50 0.55
CA LEU A 11 -19.44 7.38 -0.19
C LEU A 11 -18.87 8.78 -0.42
N LEU A 12 -18.14 9.35 0.54
CA LEU A 12 -17.60 10.70 0.43
C LEU A 12 -16.63 10.86 -0.74
N PRO A 13 -15.61 9.98 -0.94
CA PRO A 13 -14.74 10.10 -2.10
C PRO A 13 -15.48 9.83 -3.42
N LEU A 14 -16.47 8.94 -3.42
CA LEU A 14 -17.31 8.70 -4.59
C LEU A 14 -18.12 9.94 -4.96
N LEU A 15 -18.77 10.57 -3.98
CA LEU A 15 -19.50 11.81 -4.19
C LEU A 15 -18.58 12.94 -4.67
N SER A 16 -17.38 13.04 -4.10
CA SER A 16 -16.36 13.98 -4.55
C SER A 16 -15.99 13.76 -6.02
N PHE A 17 -15.75 12.50 -6.42
CA PHE A 17 -15.50 12.16 -7.83
C PHE A 17 -16.64 12.59 -8.74
N LEU A 18 -17.89 12.32 -8.37
CA LEU A 18 -19.07 12.68 -9.17
C LEU A 18 -19.27 14.20 -9.24
N VAL A 19 -19.20 14.89 -8.11
CA VAL A 19 -19.42 16.34 -8.02
C VAL A 19 -18.34 17.12 -8.78
N ILE A 20 -17.10 16.66 -8.72
CA ILE A 20 -15.99 17.30 -9.43
C ILE A 20 -15.98 16.87 -10.90
N GLY A 21 -16.16 15.59 -11.19
CA GLY A 21 -15.95 15.01 -12.52
C GLY A 21 -17.10 15.28 -13.48
N LEU A 22 -18.37 15.14 -13.08
CA LEU A 22 -19.51 15.31 -13.97
C LEU A 22 -19.58 16.69 -14.65
N PRO A 23 -19.35 17.81 -13.94
CA PRO A 23 -19.33 19.13 -14.59
C PRO A 23 -18.18 19.28 -15.61
N ASP A 24 -17.03 18.67 -15.37
CA ASP A 24 -15.90 18.68 -16.30
C ASP A 24 -16.24 17.89 -17.59
N PHE A 25 -16.84 16.71 -17.44
CA PHE A 25 -17.30 15.89 -18.56
C PHE A 25 -18.44 16.54 -19.37
N ALA A 26 -19.28 17.35 -18.71
CA ALA A 26 -20.38 18.06 -19.35
C ALA A 26 -19.90 19.29 -20.19
N GLY A 27 -18.62 19.66 -20.06
CA GLY A 27 -17.98 20.72 -20.82
C GLY A 27 -17.54 21.92 -19.98
N ASN A 28 -16.59 22.69 -20.48
CA ASN A 28 -15.93 23.80 -19.77
C ASN A 28 -16.89 24.86 -19.20
N LYS A 29 -18.11 25.00 -19.73
CA LYS A 29 -19.11 25.96 -19.22
C LYS A 29 -19.55 25.65 -17.79
N TYR A 30 -19.49 24.38 -17.37
CA TYR A 30 -19.94 23.91 -16.06
C TYR A 30 -18.76 23.54 -15.13
N ALA A 31 -17.53 23.74 -15.59
CA ALA A 31 -16.35 23.40 -14.82
C ALA A 31 -16.22 24.26 -13.55
N TRP A 32 -15.81 23.63 -12.46
CA TRP A 32 -15.45 24.33 -11.23
C TRP A 32 -14.17 25.15 -11.41
N SER A 33 -14.00 26.19 -10.62
CA SER A 33 -12.68 26.83 -10.52
C SER A 33 -11.66 25.84 -9.94
N HIS A 34 -10.37 25.97 -10.28
CA HIS A 34 -9.30 25.15 -9.74
C HIS A 34 -9.35 25.12 -8.20
N LYS A 35 -9.52 26.30 -7.58
CA LYS A 35 -9.62 26.42 -6.12
C LYS A 35 -10.81 25.66 -5.55
N THR A 36 -11.98 25.74 -6.17
CA THR A 36 -13.20 25.06 -5.71
C THR A 36 -13.09 23.55 -5.86
N ALA A 37 -12.66 23.06 -7.02
CA ALA A 37 -12.48 21.62 -7.26
C ALA A 37 -11.46 21.01 -6.26
N GLY A 38 -10.33 21.66 -6.07
CA GLY A 38 -9.32 21.24 -5.10
C GLY A 38 -9.84 21.24 -3.67
N LEU A 39 -10.62 22.26 -3.25
CA LEU A 39 -11.21 22.33 -1.92
C LEU A 39 -12.24 21.19 -1.71
N ILE A 40 -13.14 20.94 -2.67
CA ILE A 40 -14.12 19.85 -2.57
C ILE A 40 -13.39 18.50 -2.37
N GLY A 41 -12.39 18.19 -3.21
CA GLY A 41 -11.63 16.95 -3.11
C GLY A 41 -10.90 16.83 -1.77
N THR A 42 -10.16 17.87 -1.38
CA THR A 42 -9.35 17.85 -0.15
C THR A 42 -10.22 17.82 1.11
N CYS A 43 -11.31 18.58 1.18
CA CYS A 43 -12.22 18.54 2.32
C CYS A 43 -12.94 17.18 2.44
N SER A 44 -13.34 16.58 1.32
CA SER A 44 -13.93 15.24 1.31
C SER A 44 -12.97 14.20 1.89
N ILE A 45 -11.73 14.16 1.41
CA ILE A 45 -10.73 13.20 1.91
C ILE A 45 -10.29 13.55 3.33
N GLY A 46 -10.25 14.83 3.70
CA GLY A 46 -10.01 15.25 5.09
C GLY A 46 -11.07 14.69 6.05
N LEU A 47 -12.35 14.75 5.67
CA LEU A 47 -13.44 14.18 6.46
C LEU A 47 -13.33 12.63 6.53
N VAL A 48 -13.00 11.97 5.41
CA VAL A 48 -12.71 10.53 5.38
C VAL A 48 -11.59 10.18 6.34
N THR A 49 -10.53 10.99 6.39
CA THR A 49 -9.41 10.78 7.31
C THR A 49 -9.86 10.87 8.76
N VAL A 50 -10.63 11.88 9.12
CA VAL A 50 -11.19 12.02 10.47
C VAL A 50 -12.06 10.82 10.84
N LEU A 51 -12.96 10.38 9.96
CA LEU A 51 -13.80 9.19 10.20
C LEU A 51 -12.97 7.92 10.34
N SER A 52 -11.92 7.75 9.53
CA SER A 52 -11.00 6.61 9.61
C SER A 52 -10.26 6.57 10.96
N TYR A 53 -9.79 7.72 11.45
CA TYR A 53 -9.13 7.79 12.76
C TYR A 53 -10.10 7.57 13.92
N ILE A 54 -11.34 8.05 13.82
CA ILE A 54 -12.39 7.75 14.82
C ILE A 54 -12.66 6.25 14.83
N THR A 55 -12.82 5.63 13.66
CA THR A 55 -13.02 4.18 13.54
C THR A 55 -11.87 3.40 14.16
N ALA A 56 -10.63 3.79 13.88
CA ALA A 56 -9.45 3.14 14.42
C ALA A 56 -9.36 3.29 15.95
N PHE A 57 -9.60 4.48 16.46
CA PHE A 57 -9.62 4.71 17.92
C PHE A 57 -10.68 3.86 18.60
N GLN A 58 -11.91 3.86 18.10
CA GLN A 58 -12.99 3.07 18.67
C GLN A 58 -12.72 1.57 18.59
N TYR A 59 -12.18 1.08 17.47
CA TYR A 59 -11.89 -0.32 17.23
C TYR A 59 -10.78 -0.84 18.15
N PHE A 60 -9.63 -0.17 18.21
CA PHE A 60 -8.48 -0.60 18.98
C PHE A 60 -8.61 -0.35 20.50
N THR A 61 -9.56 0.48 20.93
CA THR A 61 -9.90 0.65 22.35
C THR A 61 -11.06 -0.23 22.80
N ALA A 62 -11.72 -0.95 21.88
CA ALA A 62 -12.79 -1.88 22.22
C ALA A 62 -12.25 -3.08 23.02
N PRO A 63 -13.06 -3.68 23.91
CA PRO A 63 -12.69 -4.90 24.62
C PRO A 63 -12.35 -6.01 23.62
N ARG A 64 -11.27 -6.73 23.87
CA ARG A 64 -10.90 -7.92 23.11
C ARG A 64 -11.81 -9.10 23.45
N LEU A 65 -11.90 -10.06 22.55
CA LEU A 65 -12.57 -11.33 22.76
C LEU A 65 -11.87 -12.15 23.87
N ALA A 66 -12.51 -13.21 24.35
CA ALA A 66 -11.98 -14.04 25.42
C ALA A 66 -10.63 -14.72 25.10
N ASP A 67 -10.35 -14.90 23.82
CA ASP A 67 -9.09 -15.45 23.30
C ASP A 67 -7.98 -14.39 23.13
N GLY A 68 -8.27 -13.12 23.43
CA GLY A 68 -7.35 -12.00 23.29
C GLY A 68 -7.34 -11.34 21.90
N THR A 69 -8.14 -11.83 20.94
CA THR A 69 -8.23 -11.26 19.59
C THR A 69 -9.18 -10.07 19.53
N PHE A 70 -9.09 -9.28 18.46
CA PHE A 70 -10.08 -8.26 18.15
C PHE A 70 -11.27 -8.88 17.39
N ALA A 71 -12.48 -8.40 17.69
CA ALA A 71 -13.68 -8.86 17.02
C ALA A 71 -13.66 -8.48 15.53
N THR A 72 -14.08 -9.41 14.67
CA THR A 72 -14.39 -9.11 13.26
C THR A 72 -15.80 -8.55 13.18
N LEU A 73 -15.94 -7.31 12.71
CA LEU A 73 -17.20 -6.57 12.66
C LEU A 73 -17.65 -6.38 11.22
N VAL A 74 -18.94 -6.63 10.97
CA VAL A 74 -19.58 -6.39 9.66
C VAL A 74 -20.75 -5.40 9.87
N PRO A 75 -20.48 -4.09 9.91
CA PRO A 75 -21.52 -3.08 10.14
C PRO A 75 -22.50 -2.94 8.97
N TYR A 76 -22.12 -3.40 7.79
CA TYR A 76 -22.96 -3.38 6.60
C TYR A 76 -22.69 -4.62 5.74
N ASN A 77 -23.74 -5.36 5.38
CA ASN A 77 -23.69 -6.47 4.43
C ASN A 77 -25.01 -6.56 3.66
N TYR A 78 -24.91 -6.61 2.35
CA TYR A 78 -26.05 -6.69 1.44
C TYR A 78 -25.77 -7.71 0.35
N THR A 79 -26.62 -8.72 0.22
CA THR A 79 -26.50 -9.70 -0.86
C THR A 79 -27.00 -9.08 -2.17
N TRP A 80 -26.04 -8.76 -3.05
CA TRP A 80 -26.32 -8.15 -4.36
C TRP A 80 -26.82 -9.16 -5.38
N LEU A 81 -26.18 -10.35 -5.46
CA LEU A 81 -26.49 -11.39 -6.43
C LEU A 81 -26.44 -12.77 -5.78
N PRO A 82 -27.59 -13.44 -5.59
CA PRO A 82 -27.64 -14.84 -5.19
C PRO A 82 -27.56 -15.75 -6.42
N LEU A 83 -26.62 -16.71 -6.44
CA LEU A 83 -26.47 -17.74 -7.48
C LEU A 83 -26.48 -19.13 -6.85
N GLY A 84 -27.67 -19.69 -6.66
CA GLY A 84 -27.85 -20.96 -5.95
C GLY A 84 -27.38 -20.86 -4.51
N ASN A 85 -26.33 -21.61 -4.16
CA ASN A 85 -25.74 -21.58 -2.82
C ASN A 85 -24.60 -20.53 -2.66
N LEU A 86 -24.21 -19.88 -3.76
CA LEU A 86 -23.19 -18.82 -3.73
C LEU A 86 -23.86 -17.45 -3.64
N HIS A 87 -23.39 -16.63 -2.75
CA HIS A 87 -23.87 -15.25 -2.56
C HIS A 87 -22.74 -14.28 -2.86
N PHE A 88 -23.06 -13.25 -3.68
CA PHE A 88 -22.17 -12.12 -3.93
C PHE A 88 -22.64 -10.95 -3.07
N ASP A 89 -21.91 -10.72 -1.99
CA ASP A 89 -22.24 -9.70 -1.02
C ASP A 89 -21.46 -8.42 -1.27
N LEU A 90 -22.06 -7.28 -0.95
CA LEU A 90 -21.43 -5.98 -0.86
C LEU A 90 -21.52 -5.51 0.59
N GLY A 91 -20.39 -5.32 1.22
CA GLY A 91 -20.38 -4.98 2.64
C GLY A 91 -19.13 -4.21 3.07
N ILE A 92 -19.04 -3.99 4.36
CA ILE A 92 -17.91 -3.36 5.03
C ILE A 92 -17.43 -4.30 6.13
N LEU A 93 -16.15 -4.64 6.06
CA LEU A 93 -15.46 -5.47 7.04
C LEU A 93 -14.51 -4.59 7.86
N LEU A 94 -14.63 -4.65 9.17
CA LEU A 94 -13.71 -4.01 10.11
C LEU A 94 -13.00 -5.09 10.93
N ASP A 95 -11.73 -5.22 10.70
CA ASP A 95 -10.80 -6.07 11.42
C ASP A 95 -9.43 -5.35 11.53
N PRO A 96 -8.42 -5.90 12.20
CA PRO A 96 -7.14 -5.22 12.37
C PRO A 96 -6.50 -4.75 11.06
N ILE A 97 -6.56 -5.59 10.00
CA ILE A 97 -5.98 -5.25 8.68
C ILE A 97 -6.73 -4.08 8.05
N SER A 98 -8.07 -4.17 7.97
CA SER A 98 -8.91 -3.11 7.39
C SER A 98 -8.70 -1.79 8.09
N VAL A 99 -8.74 -1.79 9.42
CA VAL A 99 -8.64 -0.57 10.24
C VAL A 99 -7.24 0.06 10.14
N MET A 100 -6.19 -0.76 10.15
CA MET A 100 -4.83 -0.27 9.89
C MET A 100 -4.74 0.38 8.50
N MET A 101 -5.27 -0.29 7.48
CA MET A 101 -5.25 0.22 6.11
C MET A 101 -6.09 1.48 5.92
N LEU A 102 -7.18 1.66 6.68
CA LEU A 102 -7.92 2.93 6.70
C LEU A 102 -7.03 4.09 7.14
N ILE A 103 -6.22 3.93 8.20
CA ILE A 103 -5.28 4.94 8.66
C ILE A 103 -4.25 5.23 7.56
N VAL A 104 -3.65 4.18 6.99
CA VAL A 104 -2.59 4.31 5.98
C VAL A 104 -3.10 5.04 4.73
N ILE A 105 -4.20 4.55 4.14
CA ILE A 105 -4.73 5.09 2.88
C ILE A 105 -5.24 6.52 3.07
N SER A 106 -6.02 6.77 4.13
CA SER A 106 -6.62 8.09 4.35
C SER A 106 -5.56 9.15 4.63
N THR A 107 -4.55 8.83 5.46
CA THR A 107 -3.46 9.77 5.79
C THR A 107 -2.66 10.14 4.53
N VAL A 108 -2.18 9.15 3.79
CA VAL A 108 -1.37 9.40 2.60
C VAL A 108 -2.19 10.13 1.53
N SER A 109 -3.43 9.69 1.29
CA SER A 109 -4.31 10.33 0.32
C SER A 109 -4.61 11.80 0.68
N PHE A 110 -4.87 12.08 1.96
CA PHE A 110 -5.10 13.46 2.42
C PHE A 110 -3.87 14.34 2.24
N MET A 111 -2.68 13.83 2.58
CA MET A 111 -1.42 14.55 2.34
C MET A 111 -1.19 14.82 0.85
N VAL A 112 -1.47 13.83 -0.01
CA VAL A 112 -1.38 13.99 -1.47
C VAL A 112 -2.38 15.01 -2.01
N HIS A 113 -3.61 15.07 -1.50
CA HIS A 113 -4.59 16.09 -1.90
C HIS A 113 -4.12 17.50 -1.52
N ILE A 114 -3.60 17.70 -0.32
CA ILE A 114 -3.04 18.99 0.10
C ILE A 114 -1.83 19.37 -0.77
N TYR A 115 -0.92 18.44 -0.99
CA TYR A 115 0.27 18.64 -1.81
C TYR A 115 -0.06 19.07 -3.25
N SER A 116 -1.10 18.46 -3.80
CA SER A 116 -1.50 18.67 -5.20
C SER A 116 -2.00 20.09 -5.48
N PHE A 117 -2.42 20.85 -4.47
CA PHE A 117 -2.73 22.27 -4.63
C PHE A 117 -1.54 23.08 -5.14
N GLY A 118 -0.35 22.81 -4.61
CA GLY A 118 0.86 23.47 -5.04
C GLY A 118 1.42 22.88 -6.33
N TYR A 119 1.56 21.56 -6.38
CA TYR A 119 2.21 20.85 -7.48
C TYR A 119 1.45 20.98 -8.83
N MET A 120 0.13 20.87 -8.80
CA MET A 120 -0.73 20.93 -9.99
C MET A 120 -1.24 22.34 -10.30
N HIS A 121 -0.72 23.37 -9.62
CA HIS A 121 -1.15 24.75 -9.83
C HIS A 121 -0.87 25.19 -11.26
N GLY A 122 -1.91 25.67 -11.94
CA GLY A 122 -1.79 26.12 -13.35
C GLY A 122 -1.86 25.01 -14.41
N GLU A 123 -1.89 23.74 -14.00
CA GLU A 123 -1.99 22.61 -14.94
C GLU A 123 -3.38 22.51 -15.59
N LYS A 124 -3.37 22.23 -16.88
CA LYS A 124 -4.61 21.94 -17.63
C LYS A 124 -5.23 20.63 -17.15
N GLY A 125 -6.54 20.66 -16.84
CA GLY A 125 -7.25 19.47 -16.35
C GLY A 125 -7.14 19.26 -14.83
N PHE A 126 -6.79 20.29 -14.06
CA PHE A 126 -6.73 20.27 -12.61
C PHE A 126 -7.99 19.66 -11.97
N GLN A 127 -9.18 20.03 -12.45
CA GLN A 127 -10.45 19.49 -11.97
C GLN A 127 -10.54 17.98 -12.22
N ARG A 128 -10.24 17.52 -13.44
CA ARG A 128 -10.21 16.11 -13.80
C ARG A 128 -9.21 15.31 -12.94
N TYR A 129 -8.04 15.92 -12.65
CA TYR A 129 -7.05 15.32 -11.77
C TYR A 129 -7.62 15.02 -10.38
N TYR A 130 -8.28 15.98 -9.73
CA TYR A 130 -8.89 15.79 -8.41
C TYR A 130 -10.05 14.79 -8.42
N ALA A 131 -10.83 14.75 -9.49
CA ALA A 131 -11.85 13.72 -9.67
C ALA A 131 -11.24 12.32 -9.71
N PHE A 132 -10.22 12.10 -10.52
CA PHE A 132 -9.54 10.79 -10.61
C PHE A 132 -8.82 10.41 -9.33
N LEU A 133 -8.25 11.37 -8.62
CA LEU A 133 -7.59 11.14 -7.34
C LEU A 133 -8.60 10.68 -6.28
N SER A 134 -9.78 11.29 -6.23
CA SER A 134 -10.88 10.88 -5.36
C SER A 134 -11.40 9.48 -5.69
N LEU A 135 -11.57 9.16 -6.99
CA LEU A 135 -11.96 7.83 -7.45
C LEU A 135 -10.93 6.76 -7.06
N PHE A 136 -9.66 7.07 -7.20
CA PHE A 136 -8.58 6.14 -6.84
C PHE A 136 -8.56 5.87 -5.33
N THR A 137 -8.73 6.90 -4.50
CA THR A 137 -8.81 6.76 -3.05
C THR A 137 -10.03 5.92 -2.64
N MET A 138 -11.21 6.18 -3.22
CA MET A 138 -12.41 5.38 -3.00
C MET A 138 -12.21 3.92 -3.37
N SER A 139 -11.59 3.66 -4.52
CA SER A 139 -11.34 2.31 -5.00
C SER A 139 -10.46 1.52 -4.04
N MET A 140 -9.44 2.16 -3.48
CA MET A 140 -8.53 1.50 -2.54
C MET A 140 -9.16 1.29 -1.17
N LEU A 141 -9.95 2.25 -0.67
CA LEU A 141 -10.73 2.09 0.56
C LEU A 141 -11.75 0.96 0.43
N GLY A 142 -12.44 0.86 -0.72
CA GLY A 142 -13.37 -0.24 -0.99
C GLY A 142 -12.69 -1.61 -1.06
N LEU A 143 -11.46 -1.67 -1.57
CA LEU A 143 -10.67 -2.89 -1.62
C LEU A 143 -10.36 -3.42 -0.22
N VAL A 144 -9.91 -2.55 0.69
CA VAL A 144 -9.49 -2.98 2.03
C VAL A 144 -10.66 -3.23 2.98
N LEU A 145 -11.81 -2.61 2.74
CA LEU A 145 -13.05 -2.79 3.51
C LEU A 145 -13.93 -3.92 2.97
N ALA A 146 -13.53 -4.61 1.90
CA ALA A 146 -14.31 -5.67 1.30
C ALA A 146 -14.57 -6.82 2.29
N THR A 147 -15.81 -7.31 2.30
CA THR A 147 -16.23 -8.46 3.12
C THR A 147 -15.85 -9.80 2.50
N ASN A 148 -15.57 -9.82 1.20
CA ASN A 148 -15.29 -11.04 0.46
C ASN A 148 -14.30 -10.78 -0.68
N ILE A 149 -13.71 -11.87 -1.18
CA ILE A 149 -12.67 -11.80 -2.23
C ILE A 149 -13.22 -11.30 -3.57
N PHE A 150 -14.50 -11.54 -3.88
CA PHE A 150 -15.11 -11.06 -5.11
C PHE A 150 -15.35 -9.55 -5.08
N GLN A 151 -15.85 -9.01 -3.96
CA GLN A 151 -15.94 -7.57 -3.74
C GLN A 151 -14.55 -6.91 -3.77
N MET A 152 -13.56 -7.53 -3.15
CA MET A 152 -12.17 -7.08 -3.25
C MET A 152 -11.72 -7.02 -4.72
N TYR A 153 -12.04 -8.01 -5.53
CA TYR A 153 -11.72 -8.03 -6.95
C TYR A 153 -12.43 -6.89 -7.73
N MET A 154 -13.68 -6.57 -7.44
CA MET A 154 -14.37 -5.45 -8.08
C MET A 154 -13.63 -4.12 -7.83
N PHE A 155 -13.25 -3.85 -6.59
CA PHE A 155 -12.47 -2.66 -6.26
C PHE A 155 -11.02 -2.73 -6.77
N TRP A 156 -10.44 -3.91 -6.85
CA TRP A 156 -9.14 -4.18 -7.48
C TRP A 156 -9.10 -3.73 -8.93
N GLU A 157 -10.16 -4.05 -9.66
CA GLU A 157 -10.36 -3.64 -11.03
C GLU A 157 -10.52 -2.11 -11.14
N LEU A 158 -11.25 -1.51 -10.21
CA LEU A 158 -11.45 -0.06 -10.16
C LEU A 158 -10.16 0.70 -9.82
N VAL A 159 -9.31 0.15 -8.94
CA VAL A 159 -7.94 0.64 -8.70
C VAL A 159 -7.13 0.61 -9.99
N GLY A 160 -7.25 -0.46 -10.78
CA GLY A 160 -6.59 -0.58 -12.09
C GLY A 160 -7.03 0.49 -13.09
N VAL A 161 -8.33 0.75 -13.20
CA VAL A 161 -8.88 1.79 -14.10
C VAL A 161 -8.47 3.19 -13.63
N SER A 162 -8.64 3.49 -12.35
CA SER A 162 -8.30 4.82 -11.82
C SER A 162 -6.80 5.12 -11.93
N SER A 163 -5.93 4.11 -11.71
CA SER A 163 -4.49 4.26 -11.94
C SER A 163 -4.15 4.49 -13.40
N TYR A 164 -4.82 3.80 -14.34
CA TYR A 164 -4.68 4.04 -15.78
C TYR A 164 -4.97 5.49 -16.16
N LEU A 165 -6.07 6.05 -15.63
CA LEU A 165 -6.47 7.44 -15.86
C LEU A 165 -5.46 8.45 -15.27
N LEU A 166 -4.88 8.13 -14.12
CA LEU A 166 -3.92 9.00 -13.44
C LEU A 166 -2.52 8.92 -14.05
N ILE A 167 -2.03 7.73 -14.43
CA ILE A 167 -0.74 7.56 -15.13
C ILE A 167 -0.80 8.25 -16.50
N GLY A 168 -1.92 8.09 -17.22
CA GLY A 168 -2.18 8.71 -18.49
C GLY A 168 -2.71 10.14 -18.41
N PHE A 169 -2.56 10.83 -17.28
CA PHE A 169 -3.09 12.19 -17.09
C PHE A 169 -2.61 13.16 -18.18
N TYR A 170 -1.33 13.10 -18.51
CA TYR A 170 -0.72 13.87 -19.60
C TYR A 170 -0.92 13.18 -20.96
N TYR A 171 -2.18 12.89 -21.33
CA TYR A 171 -2.54 12.13 -22.54
C TYR A 171 -2.09 12.77 -23.86
N GLY A 172 -1.65 14.02 -23.85
CA GLY A 172 -0.97 14.67 -24.99
C GLY A 172 0.47 14.17 -25.21
N LEU A 173 1.06 13.48 -24.24
CA LEU A 173 2.42 12.94 -24.34
C LEU A 173 2.36 11.45 -24.70
N HIS A 174 3.04 11.07 -25.79
CA HIS A 174 3.11 9.66 -26.22
C HIS A 174 3.66 8.73 -25.13
N ALA A 175 4.66 9.18 -24.37
CA ALA A 175 5.24 8.42 -23.25
C ALA A 175 4.20 8.09 -22.18
N ALA A 176 3.39 9.07 -21.74
CA ALA A 176 2.36 8.87 -20.73
C ALA A 176 1.25 7.93 -21.21
N VAL A 177 0.81 8.06 -22.49
CA VAL A 177 -0.18 7.15 -23.09
C VAL A 177 0.36 5.73 -23.18
N HIS A 178 1.62 5.55 -23.58
CA HIS A 178 2.25 4.23 -23.67
C HIS A 178 2.39 3.60 -22.27
N ALA A 179 2.86 4.37 -21.28
CA ALA A 179 3.02 3.93 -19.90
C ALA A 179 1.69 3.49 -19.27
N SER A 180 0.63 4.29 -19.45
CA SER A 180 -0.69 3.94 -18.90
C SER A 180 -1.28 2.67 -19.54
N LYS A 181 -1.17 2.51 -20.86
CA LYS A 181 -1.58 1.30 -21.56
C LYS A 181 -0.80 0.07 -21.10
N LYS A 182 0.53 0.19 -20.96
CA LYS A 182 1.39 -0.89 -20.49
C LYS A 182 1.00 -1.32 -19.06
N ALA A 183 0.83 -0.35 -18.14
CA ALA A 183 0.40 -0.62 -16.79
C ALA A 183 -0.95 -1.34 -16.76
N PHE A 184 -1.92 -0.87 -17.53
CA PHE A 184 -3.24 -1.47 -17.62
C PHE A 184 -3.20 -2.91 -18.17
N ILE A 185 -2.52 -3.14 -19.30
CA ILE A 185 -2.48 -4.45 -19.97
C ILE A 185 -1.78 -5.49 -19.08
N VAL A 186 -0.61 -5.14 -18.50
CA VAL A 186 0.14 -6.07 -17.66
C VAL A 186 -0.64 -6.45 -16.40
N THR A 187 -1.25 -5.48 -15.74
CA THR A 187 -2.06 -5.77 -14.54
C THR A 187 -3.33 -6.53 -14.89
N ARG A 188 -4.01 -6.23 -16.01
CA ARG A 188 -5.20 -6.97 -16.46
C ARG A 188 -4.91 -8.42 -16.82
N PHE A 189 -3.77 -8.66 -17.46
CA PHE A 189 -3.34 -10.04 -17.71
C PHE A 189 -3.21 -10.84 -16.40
N ALA A 190 -2.60 -10.25 -15.38
CA ALA A 190 -2.51 -10.86 -14.07
C ALA A 190 -3.88 -11.01 -13.38
N ASP A 191 -4.77 -10.03 -13.52
CA ASP A 191 -6.11 -10.03 -12.94
C ASP A 191 -7.02 -11.14 -13.50
N MET A 192 -6.78 -11.61 -14.73
CA MET A 192 -7.47 -12.80 -15.28
C MET A 192 -7.19 -14.05 -14.44
N PHE A 193 -5.94 -14.27 -14.07
CA PHE A 193 -5.58 -15.41 -13.20
C PHE A 193 -6.19 -15.24 -11.80
N PHE A 194 -6.21 -14.01 -11.30
CA PHE A 194 -6.86 -13.70 -10.03
C PHE A 194 -8.33 -14.10 -10.05
N LEU A 195 -9.08 -13.71 -11.09
CA LEU A 195 -10.50 -14.06 -11.24
C LEU A 195 -10.72 -15.58 -11.32
N ILE A 196 -9.91 -16.28 -12.11
CA ILE A 196 -9.99 -17.75 -12.21
C ILE A 196 -9.77 -18.39 -10.83
N GLY A 197 -8.76 -17.94 -10.10
CA GLY A 197 -8.47 -18.37 -8.73
C GLY A 197 -9.65 -18.13 -7.78
N ILE A 198 -10.27 -16.95 -7.83
CA ILE A 198 -11.46 -16.60 -7.03
C ILE A 198 -12.64 -17.53 -7.33
N LEU A 199 -12.91 -17.79 -8.60
CA LEU A 199 -14.03 -18.66 -8.99
C LEU A 199 -13.82 -20.10 -8.53
N ILE A 200 -12.61 -20.64 -8.68
CA ILE A 200 -12.25 -21.97 -8.15
C ILE A 200 -12.43 -21.97 -6.62
N PHE A 201 -11.88 -20.99 -5.95
CA PHE A 201 -11.98 -20.86 -4.49
C PHE A 201 -13.43 -20.86 -4.03
N GLY A 202 -14.26 -19.94 -4.53
CA GLY A 202 -15.65 -19.80 -4.12
C GLY A 202 -16.50 -21.04 -4.42
N TYR A 203 -16.27 -21.70 -5.57
CA TYR A 203 -17.01 -22.92 -5.94
C TYR A 203 -16.74 -24.07 -4.98
N TYR A 204 -15.48 -24.30 -4.62
CA TYR A 204 -15.11 -25.45 -3.78
C TYR A 204 -15.30 -25.15 -2.28
N THR A 205 -15.10 -23.93 -1.82
CA THR A 205 -15.31 -23.55 -0.42
C THR A 205 -16.76 -23.17 -0.08
N GLY A 206 -17.60 -22.95 -1.09
CA GLY A 206 -19.01 -22.59 -0.94
C GLY A 206 -19.29 -21.15 -0.55
N SER A 207 -18.26 -20.29 -0.41
CA SER A 207 -18.40 -18.87 -0.11
C SER A 207 -17.20 -18.07 -0.63
N PHE A 208 -17.42 -16.78 -0.92
CA PHE A 208 -16.34 -15.83 -1.22
C PHE A 208 -15.91 -15.01 0.00
N ASN A 209 -16.60 -15.15 1.13
CA ASN A 209 -16.41 -14.33 2.33
C ASN A 209 -15.07 -14.60 3.02
N PHE A 210 -14.54 -13.58 3.69
CA PHE A 210 -13.29 -13.66 4.46
C PHE A 210 -13.50 -14.22 5.88
N SER A 211 -14.64 -14.78 6.19
CA SER A 211 -14.88 -15.47 7.43
C SER A 211 -14.65 -16.97 7.22
N PHE A 212 -13.78 -17.54 8.01
CA PHE A 212 -13.42 -18.95 7.96
C PHE A 212 -14.14 -19.72 9.06
N THR A 213 -14.32 -21.03 8.89
CA THR A 213 -14.92 -21.88 9.90
C THR A 213 -14.20 -21.72 11.25
N GLY A 214 -14.94 -21.32 12.28
CA GLY A 214 -14.39 -21.05 13.62
C GLY A 214 -14.09 -19.57 13.92
N THR A 215 -14.24 -18.65 12.98
CA THR A 215 -14.09 -17.22 13.26
C THR A 215 -15.41 -16.62 13.76
N GLU A 216 -15.40 -15.94 14.91
CA GLU A 216 -16.54 -15.15 15.38
C GLU A 216 -16.66 -13.85 14.55
N VAL A 217 -17.82 -13.69 13.89
CA VAL A 217 -18.15 -12.51 13.10
C VAL A 217 -19.38 -11.85 13.67
N HIS A 218 -19.25 -10.60 14.07
CA HIS A 218 -20.38 -9.79 14.56
C HIS A 218 -21.00 -9.00 13.41
N ILE A 219 -22.21 -9.39 13.04
CA ILE A 219 -23.01 -8.74 11.98
C ILE A 219 -24.00 -7.76 12.64
N ALA A 220 -24.14 -6.56 12.08
CA ALA A 220 -25.12 -5.59 12.56
C ALA A 220 -26.56 -6.09 12.35
N GLU A 221 -27.46 -5.71 13.25
CA GLU A 221 -28.89 -6.09 13.17
C GLU A 221 -29.52 -5.64 11.86
N GLY A 222 -30.33 -6.52 11.26
CA GLY A 222 -31.03 -6.27 10.01
C GLY A 222 -30.21 -6.49 8.73
N MET A 223 -28.94 -6.90 8.84
CA MET A 223 -28.09 -7.22 7.70
C MET A 223 -28.29 -8.67 7.24
N THR A 224 -27.91 -8.96 5.97
CA THR A 224 -27.93 -10.32 5.43
C THR A 224 -26.92 -11.21 6.14
N ALA A 225 -27.27 -12.49 6.33
CA ALA A 225 -26.41 -13.46 6.99
C ALA A 225 -25.06 -13.60 6.27
N PHE A 226 -24.01 -13.75 7.06
CA PHE A 226 -22.64 -13.88 6.56
C PHE A 226 -22.26 -15.36 6.50
N THR A 227 -22.07 -15.90 5.30
CA THR A 227 -21.75 -17.30 5.09
C THR A 227 -20.25 -17.54 5.31
N THR A 228 -19.89 -18.49 6.16
CA THR A 228 -18.49 -18.88 6.38
C THR A 228 -17.93 -19.66 5.19
N CYS A 229 -16.65 -19.49 4.94
CA CYS A 229 -15.90 -20.23 3.93
C CYS A 229 -15.42 -21.55 4.54
N ASP A 230 -15.76 -22.68 3.91
CA ASP A 230 -15.34 -24.01 4.32
C ASP A 230 -14.16 -24.52 3.48
N ALA A 231 -12.95 -24.21 3.93
CA ALA A 231 -11.74 -24.64 3.26
C ALA A 231 -11.53 -26.17 3.32
N SER A 232 -12.07 -26.86 4.36
CA SER A 232 -11.97 -28.31 4.49
C SER A 232 -12.72 -29.05 3.39
N ARG A 233 -13.85 -28.49 2.92
CA ARG A 233 -14.62 -29.00 1.79
C ARG A 233 -13.80 -29.00 0.48
N ALA A 234 -13.04 -27.93 0.25
CA ALA A 234 -12.18 -27.82 -0.92
C ALA A 234 -10.99 -28.80 -0.83
N ALA A 235 -10.41 -28.98 0.36
CA ALA A 235 -9.35 -29.95 0.58
C ALA A 235 -9.84 -31.41 0.38
N ALA A 236 -11.06 -31.73 0.81
CA ALA A 236 -11.69 -33.03 0.59
C ALA A 236 -11.98 -33.33 -0.90
N ALA A 237 -12.24 -32.30 -1.71
CA ALA A 237 -12.47 -32.46 -3.15
C ALA A 237 -11.17 -32.75 -3.94
N GLY A 238 -10.01 -32.30 -3.42
CA GLY A 238 -8.70 -32.61 -4.01
C GLY A 238 -7.60 -31.71 -3.45
N GLY A 239 -6.53 -32.29 -2.94
CA GLY A 239 -5.45 -31.59 -2.24
C GLY A 239 -4.70 -30.53 -3.05
N PHE A 240 -4.86 -30.50 -4.40
CA PHE A 240 -4.24 -29.49 -5.27
C PHE A 240 -5.16 -28.27 -5.56
N ILE A 241 -6.45 -28.34 -5.23
CA ILE A 241 -7.46 -27.35 -5.63
C ILE A 241 -7.17 -26.00 -4.96
N LEU A 242 -7.05 -25.97 -3.63
CA LEU A 242 -6.75 -24.75 -2.90
C LEU A 242 -5.36 -24.17 -3.23
N PRO A 243 -4.27 -24.97 -3.22
CA PRO A 243 -2.98 -24.47 -3.67
C PRO A 243 -3.02 -23.83 -5.07
N THR A 244 -3.71 -24.46 -6.02
CA THR A 244 -3.86 -23.91 -7.38
C THR A 244 -4.63 -22.61 -7.38
N ALA A 245 -5.77 -22.54 -6.68
CA ALA A 245 -6.56 -21.31 -6.58
C ALA A 245 -5.76 -20.18 -5.98
N LEU A 246 -5.03 -20.44 -4.89
CA LEU A 246 -4.23 -19.44 -4.20
C LEU A 246 -3.04 -18.94 -5.03
N VAL A 247 -2.35 -19.83 -5.74
CA VAL A 247 -1.27 -19.45 -6.68
C VAL A 247 -1.81 -18.58 -7.82
N LEU A 248 -2.96 -18.92 -8.40
CA LEU A 248 -3.61 -18.10 -9.42
C LEU A 248 -3.98 -16.72 -8.87
N MET A 249 -4.50 -16.65 -7.64
CA MET A 249 -4.76 -15.38 -6.98
C MET A 249 -3.47 -14.59 -6.71
N PHE A 250 -2.38 -15.27 -6.32
CA PHE A 250 -1.07 -14.65 -6.14
C PHE A 250 -0.53 -14.02 -7.43
N ILE A 251 -0.77 -14.63 -8.61
CA ILE A 251 -0.36 -14.02 -9.89
C ILE A 251 -1.03 -12.65 -10.05
N GLY A 252 -2.31 -12.50 -9.70
CA GLY A 252 -2.98 -11.20 -9.66
C GLY A 252 -2.32 -10.23 -8.69
N GLY A 253 -2.03 -10.70 -7.47
CA GLY A 253 -1.28 -9.93 -6.46
C GLY A 253 0.09 -9.51 -6.95
N ALA A 254 0.84 -10.42 -7.58
CA ALA A 254 2.16 -10.17 -8.16
C ALA A 254 2.10 -9.10 -9.28
N GLY A 255 1.03 -9.09 -10.07
CA GLY A 255 0.81 -8.08 -11.11
C GLY A 255 0.68 -6.66 -10.54
N LYS A 256 -0.21 -6.45 -9.54
CA LYS A 256 -0.39 -5.15 -8.88
C LYS A 256 0.82 -4.74 -8.05
N SER A 257 1.43 -5.70 -7.35
CA SER A 257 2.62 -5.46 -6.52
C SER A 257 3.93 -5.42 -7.30
N ALA A 258 3.86 -5.49 -8.62
CA ALA A 258 5.01 -5.42 -9.53
C ALA A 258 6.12 -6.43 -9.20
N MET A 259 5.75 -7.68 -8.89
CA MET A 259 6.72 -8.77 -8.71
C MET A 259 7.25 -9.25 -10.08
N PHE A 260 8.50 -9.72 -10.10
CA PHE A 260 9.08 -10.29 -11.31
C PHE A 260 8.27 -11.52 -11.78
N PRO A 261 7.99 -11.65 -13.08
CA PRO A 261 8.36 -10.79 -14.22
C PRO A 261 7.36 -9.67 -14.53
N LEU A 262 6.28 -9.51 -13.77
CA LEU A 262 5.20 -8.56 -14.02
C LEU A 262 5.50 -7.12 -13.55
N HIS A 263 6.75 -6.83 -13.18
CA HIS A 263 7.20 -5.52 -12.64
C HIS A 263 7.37 -4.42 -13.69
N ILE A 264 7.40 -4.77 -14.97
CA ILE A 264 7.85 -3.92 -16.08
C ILE A 264 7.00 -2.65 -16.31
N TRP A 265 5.81 -2.58 -15.73
CA TRP A 265 4.91 -1.43 -15.85
C TRP A 265 5.22 -0.32 -14.83
N LEU A 266 5.76 -0.69 -13.66
CA LEU A 266 5.87 0.24 -12.54
C LEU A 266 6.90 1.36 -12.76
N PRO A 267 8.11 1.10 -13.30
CA PRO A 267 9.06 2.16 -13.63
C PRO A 267 8.56 3.11 -14.73
N ASP A 268 7.76 2.62 -15.69
CA ASP A 268 7.20 3.45 -16.75
C ASP A 268 6.01 4.28 -16.24
N ALA A 269 5.30 3.84 -15.21
CA ALA A 269 4.24 4.60 -14.55
C ALA A 269 4.71 5.94 -13.97
N MET A 270 6.03 6.19 -13.92
CA MET A 270 6.64 7.46 -13.52
C MET A 270 6.34 8.62 -14.46
N GLU A 271 5.78 8.37 -15.63
CA GLU A 271 5.31 9.40 -16.57
C GLU A 271 4.09 10.17 -16.05
N GLY A 272 3.37 9.64 -15.09
CA GLY A 272 2.28 10.32 -14.38
C GLY A 272 2.77 11.44 -13.46
N PRO A 273 1.85 12.34 -12.99
CA PRO A 273 2.19 13.38 -12.01
C PRO A 273 2.81 12.80 -10.75
N THR A 274 3.83 13.46 -10.19
CA THR A 274 4.56 12.93 -9.02
C THR A 274 3.68 12.67 -7.78
N PRO A 275 2.64 13.48 -7.44
CA PRO A 275 1.75 13.14 -6.34
C PRO A 275 0.97 11.83 -6.56
N VAL A 276 0.65 11.50 -7.83
CA VAL A 276 0.06 10.20 -8.19
C VAL A 276 1.05 9.07 -7.96
N SER A 277 2.33 9.26 -8.35
CA SER A 277 3.38 8.30 -8.06
C SER A 277 3.52 8.05 -6.56
N ALA A 278 3.47 9.11 -5.74
CA ALA A 278 3.48 8.99 -4.29
C ALA A 278 2.34 8.11 -3.77
N LEU A 279 1.11 8.32 -4.25
CA LEU A 279 -0.06 7.57 -3.82
C LEU A 279 0.00 6.09 -4.26
N ILE A 280 0.31 5.83 -5.54
CA ILE A 280 0.41 4.48 -6.11
C ILE A 280 1.45 3.63 -5.38
N HIS A 281 2.63 4.22 -5.11
CA HIS A 281 3.81 3.51 -4.62
C HIS A 281 3.89 3.39 -3.09
N ALA A 282 3.21 4.27 -2.34
CA ALA A 282 3.33 4.26 -0.89
C ALA A 282 2.26 3.40 -0.21
N ALA A 283 0.98 3.68 -0.47
CA ALA A 283 -0.11 3.24 0.40
C ALA A 283 -1.22 2.46 -0.31
N THR A 284 -1.17 2.33 -1.65
CA THR A 284 -2.35 1.90 -2.38
C THR A 284 -2.07 0.73 -3.34
N MET A 285 -1.96 0.97 -4.63
CA MET A 285 -1.99 -0.07 -5.66
C MET A 285 -0.96 -1.19 -5.45
N VAL A 286 0.29 -0.83 -5.13
CA VAL A 286 1.38 -1.83 -5.01
C VAL A 286 1.30 -2.67 -3.74
N VAL A 287 0.62 -2.20 -2.69
CA VAL A 287 0.42 -2.96 -1.45
C VAL A 287 -0.78 -3.91 -1.53
N ALA A 288 -1.61 -3.80 -2.57
CA ALA A 288 -2.82 -4.61 -2.71
C ALA A 288 -2.54 -6.12 -2.68
N GLY A 289 -1.46 -6.58 -3.33
CA GLY A 289 -1.08 -8.00 -3.29
C GLY A 289 -0.62 -8.47 -1.90
N VAL A 290 0.06 -7.60 -1.13
CA VAL A 290 0.43 -7.90 0.27
C VAL A 290 -0.84 -8.06 1.12
N VAL A 291 -1.78 -7.13 1.00
CA VAL A 291 -3.08 -7.17 1.70
C VAL A 291 -3.88 -8.42 1.30
N GLN A 292 -3.87 -8.80 0.03
CA GLN A 292 -4.55 -10.01 -0.46
C GLN A 292 -4.01 -11.27 0.20
N ILE A 293 -2.68 -11.46 0.24
CA ILE A 293 -2.06 -12.63 0.89
C ILE A 293 -2.34 -12.58 2.40
N ALA A 294 -2.18 -11.44 3.04
CA ALA A 294 -2.44 -11.28 4.47
C ALA A 294 -3.90 -11.59 4.82
N ARG A 295 -4.86 -11.23 3.96
CA ARG A 295 -6.28 -11.51 4.12
C ARG A 295 -6.62 -13.01 4.03
N LEU A 296 -5.94 -13.72 3.16
CA LEU A 296 -6.10 -15.16 2.95
C LEU A 296 -5.06 -16.00 3.73
N PHE A 297 -4.28 -15.36 4.58
CA PHE A 297 -3.14 -15.98 5.26
C PHE A 297 -3.48 -17.27 6.02
N PRO A 298 -4.58 -17.38 6.77
CA PRO A 298 -4.94 -18.64 7.44
C PRO A 298 -5.08 -19.82 6.47
N ILE A 299 -5.67 -19.57 5.28
CA ILE A 299 -5.85 -20.62 4.28
C ILE A 299 -4.51 -21.00 3.63
N TRP A 300 -3.65 -20.03 3.37
CA TRP A 300 -2.32 -20.29 2.84
C TRP A 300 -1.52 -21.23 3.75
N ILE A 301 -1.50 -20.94 5.05
CA ILE A 301 -0.70 -21.70 6.01
C ILE A 301 -1.27 -23.09 6.24
N GLU A 302 -2.59 -23.21 6.37
CA GLU A 302 -3.23 -24.48 6.71
C GLU A 302 -3.34 -25.43 5.53
N TYR A 303 -3.68 -24.92 4.32
CA TYR A 303 -4.02 -25.78 3.18
C TYR A 303 -3.04 -25.71 2.01
N ALA A 304 -2.17 -24.72 1.97
CA ALA A 304 -1.24 -24.51 0.84
C ALA A 304 0.17 -24.07 1.26
N PRO A 305 0.77 -24.62 2.34
CA PRO A 305 2.07 -24.15 2.82
C PRO A 305 3.17 -24.26 1.75
N GLN A 306 3.19 -25.34 0.97
CA GLN A 306 4.16 -25.54 -0.12
C GLN A 306 4.02 -24.49 -1.25
N ALA A 307 2.80 -24.02 -1.52
CA ALA A 307 2.57 -22.97 -2.51
C ALA A 307 3.08 -21.59 -2.01
N MET A 308 3.14 -21.40 -0.70
CA MET A 308 3.70 -20.19 -0.10
C MET A 308 5.22 -20.05 -0.37
N GLU A 309 5.94 -21.14 -0.58
CA GLU A 309 7.35 -21.09 -1.00
C GLU A 309 7.55 -20.34 -2.32
N ILE A 310 6.57 -20.40 -3.22
CA ILE A 310 6.59 -19.63 -4.47
C ILE A 310 6.63 -18.12 -4.15
N VAL A 311 5.89 -17.69 -3.14
CA VAL A 311 5.87 -16.28 -2.71
C VAL A 311 7.25 -15.87 -2.16
N VAL A 312 7.92 -16.76 -1.38
CA VAL A 312 9.28 -16.51 -0.86
C VAL A 312 10.26 -16.33 -2.01
N TYR A 313 10.34 -17.28 -2.93
CA TYR A 313 11.36 -17.25 -3.98
C TYR A 313 11.14 -16.13 -5.00
N VAL A 314 9.89 -15.93 -5.42
CA VAL A 314 9.53 -14.79 -6.30
C VAL A 314 9.81 -13.46 -5.60
N GLY A 315 9.47 -13.35 -4.32
CA GLY A 315 9.74 -12.17 -3.51
C GLY A 315 11.24 -11.89 -3.35
N ALA A 316 12.02 -12.89 -2.92
CA ALA A 316 13.46 -12.74 -2.70
C ALA A 316 14.22 -12.37 -3.99
N PHE A 317 13.90 -13.04 -5.11
CA PHE A 317 14.46 -12.69 -6.41
C PHE A 317 14.08 -11.27 -6.83
N THR A 318 12.82 -10.89 -6.68
CA THR A 318 12.33 -9.55 -7.02
C THR A 318 13.02 -8.49 -6.17
N ALA A 319 13.16 -8.72 -4.85
CA ALA A 319 13.82 -7.80 -3.94
C ALA A 319 15.27 -7.52 -4.35
N PHE A 320 16.02 -8.58 -4.65
CA PHE A 320 17.41 -8.49 -5.10
C PHE A 320 17.54 -7.80 -6.46
N TYR A 321 16.76 -8.25 -7.44
CA TYR A 321 16.78 -7.70 -8.79
C TYR A 321 16.46 -6.20 -8.79
N ALA A 322 15.39 -5.81 -8.11
CA ALA A 322 14.97 -4.41 -8.07
C ALA A 322 15.98 -3.51 -7.33
N ALA A 323 16.59 -3.99 -6.24
CA ALA A 323 17.62 -3.25 -5.53
C ALA A 323 18.88 -3.05 -6.40
N ALA A 324 19.30 -4.10 -7.12
CA ALA A 324 20.45 -4.02 -8.04
C ALA A 324 20.18 -2.99 -9.16
N VAL A 325 18.99 -2.99 -9.77
CA VAL A 325 18.62 -2.01 -10.79
C VAL A 325 18.55 -0.60 -10.21
N ALA A 326 18.01 -0.42 -8.99
CA ALA A 326 17.95 0.89 -8.33
C ALA A 326 19.34 1.51 -8.12
N CYS A 327 20.38 0.69 -7.86
CA CYS A 327 21.75 1.16 -7.74
C CYS A 327 22.30 1.83 -9.01
N ALA A 328 21.75 1.50 -10.20
CA ALA A 328 22.24 1.98 -11.50
C ALA A 328 21.38 3.10 -12.11
N GLN A 329 20.17 3.36 -11.59
CA GLN A 329 19.29 4.40 -12.13
C GLN A 329 19.82 5.81 -11.90
N SER A 330 19.61 6.70 -12.87
CA SER A 330 19.93 8.14 -12.82
C SER A 330 18.72 9.04 -12.60
N ASP A 331 17.51 8.58 -12.93
CA ASP A 331 16.24 9.28 -12.73
C ASP A 331 15.75 9.09 -11.29
N ILE A 332 15.50 10.20 -10.58
CA ILE A 332 15.04 10.19 -9.17
C ILE A 332 13.76 9.36 -8.97
N LYS A 333 12.76 9.51 -9.87
CA LYS A 333 11.49 8.77 -9.77
C LYS A 333 11.70 7.28 -10.04
N ARG A 334 12.57 6.92 -11.00
CA ARG A 334 12.88 5.51 -11.29
C ARG A 334 13.67 4.84 -10.17
N VAL A 335 14.62 5.52 -9.53
CA VAL A 335 15.28 5.01 -8.30
C VAL A 335 14.23 4.68 -7.25
N LEU A 336 13.28 5.58 -6.99
CA LEU A 336 12.21 5.39 -6.01
C LEU A 336 11.23 4.28 -6.43
N ALA A 337 10.96 4.12 -7.74
CA ALA A 337 10.10 3.04 -8.25
C ALA A 337 10.72 1.65 -8.03
N PHE A 338 11.98 1.44 -8.42
CA PHE A 338 12.69 0.18 -8.17
C PHE A 338 12.89 -0.07 -6.67
N SER A 339 13.11 0.97 -5.89
CA SER A 339 13.11 0.90 -4.44
C SER A 339 11.76 0.43 -3.90
N THR A 340 10.64 0.86 -4.49
CA THR A 340 9.29 0.38 -4.09
C THR A 340 9.14 -1.10 -4.41
N ILE A 341 9.49 -1.56 -5.62
CA ILE A 341 9.43 -2.98 -5.99
C ILE A 341 10.22 -3.82 -4.97
N SER A 342 11.43 -3.39 -4.62
CA SER A 342 12.26 -4.07 -3.65
C SER A 342 11.62 -4.14 -2.25
N GLN A 343 11.02 -3.04 -1.75
CA GLN A 343 10.41 -3.01 -0.41
C GLN A 343 9.09 -3.80 -0.35
N ILE A 344 8.26 -3.77 -1.39
CA ILE A 344 7.08 -4.62 -1.46
C ILE A 344 7.48 -6.09 -1.50
N ALA A 345 8.55 -6.43 -2.21
CA ALA A 345 9.09 -7.78 -2.22
C ALA A 345 9.60 -8.23 -0.83
N PHE A 346 10.16 -7.34 -0.01
CA PHE A 346 10.45 -7.61 1.40
C PHE A 346 9.19 -8.06 2.16
N MET A 347 8.07 -7.35 1.99
CA MET A 347 6.80 -7.70 2.65
C MET A 347 6.28 -9.05 2.17
N MET A 348 6.40 -9.34 0.87
CA MET A 348 6.01 -10.64 0.30
C MET A 348 6.83 -11.78 0.86
N VAL A 349 8.16 -11.62 0.96
CA VAL A 349 9.05 -12.62 1.57
C VAL A 349 8.67 -12.83 3.02
N ALA A 350 8.41 -11.76 3.78
CA ALA A 350 8.03 -11.85 5.19
C ALA A 350 6.76 -12.67 5.42
N LEU A 351 5.73 -12.49 4.56
CA LEU A 351 4.54 -13.34 4.59
C LEU A 351 4.86 -14.79 4.19
N GLY A 352 5.70 -14.97 3.18
CA GLY A 352 6.03 -16.28 2.63
C GLY A 352 6.82 -17.18 3.58
N VAL A 353 7.71 -16.62 4.41
CA VAL A 353 8.55 -17.39 5.34
C VAL A 353 7.79 -17.92 6.57
N CYS A 354 6.55 -17.51 6.77
CA CYS A 354 5.68 -18.00 7.84
C CYS A 354 5.14 -19.41 7.54
N LEU A 355 6.02 -20.43 7.42
CA LEU A 355 5.61 -21.80 7.11
C LEU A 355 5.56 -22.68 8.35
N PRO A 356 4.43 -23.40 8.59
CA PRO A 356 4.39 -24.42 9.62
C PRO A 356 5.33 -25.57 9.23
N GLY A 357 6.17 -26.00 10.16
CA GLY A 357 6.98 -27.21 9.99
C GLY A 357 8.47 -27.00 9.82
N HIS A 358 8.97 -25.81 9.59
CA HIS A 358 10.41 -25.56 9.70
C HIS A 358 10.91 -25.55 11.15
N HIS A 359 10.01 -25.34 12.11
CA HIS A 359 10.29 -25.33 13.56
C HIS A 359 9.36 -26.26 14.39
N GLY A 360 8.79 -27.30 13.78
CA GLY A 360 8.02 -28.37 14.48
C GLY A 360 6.72 -27.92 15.13
N ALA A 361 5.62 -28.33 14.57
CA ALA A 361 4.25 -28.40 15.07
C ALA A 361 3.66 -27.14 15.76
N VAL A 362 2.52 -26.70 15.20
CA VAL A 362 1.64 -25.63 15.69
C VAL A 362 2.26 -24.25 15.43
N LEU A 363 1.47 -23.34 14.88
CA LEU A 363 1.72 -21.89 14.77
C LEU A 363 2.39 -21.35 16.05
N ASP A 364 3.71 -21.54 16.16
CA ASP A 364 4.47 -20.97 17.26
C ASP A 364 4.69 -19.47 17.00
N ASN A 365 5.24 -18.79 17.95
CA ASN A 365 5.43 -17.35 17.92
C ASN A 365 6.22 -16.89 16.65
N HIS A 366 7.11 -17.73 16.16
CA HIS A 366 8.01 -17.43 15.03
C HIS A 366 7.31 -17.47 13.67
N ALA A 367 6.30 -18.34 13.47
CA ALA A 367 5.52 -18.37 12.24
C ALA A 367 4.70 -17.09 12.03
N GLN A 368 4.35 -16.38 13.08
CA GLN A 368 3.57 -15.15 13.02
C GLN A 368 4.45 -13.88 12.94
N LEU A 369 5.73 -13.96 13.30
CA LEU A 369 6.66 -12.84 13.24
C LEU A 369 6.72 -12.23 11.83
N GLY A 370 6.86 -13.05 10.80
CA GLY A 370 6.91 -12.56 9.42
C GLY A 370 5.62 -11.88 8.97
N TYR A 371 4.45 -12.40 9.39
CA TYR A 371 3.15 -11.79 9.13
C TYR A 371 3.04 -10.40 9.76
N MET A 372 3.35 -10.29 11.04
CA MET A 372 3.36 -9.04 11.77
C MET A 372 4.34 -8.04 11.17
N ALA A 373 5.58 -8.48 10.92
CA ALA A 373 6.64 -7.65 10.37
C ALA A 373 6.31 -7.14 8.95
N SER A 374 5.64 -7.96 8.13
CA SER A 374 5.17 -7.56 6.81
C SER A 374 4.16 -6.41 6.88
N LEU A 375 3.14 -6.53 7.72
CA LEU A 375 2.10 -5.50 7.90
C LEU A 375 2.67 -4.25 8.57
N PHE A 376 3.57 -4.41 9.53
CA PHE A 376 4.27 -3.29 10.14
C PHE A 376 5.15 -2.55 9.14
N HIS A 377 5.90 -3.29 8.31
CA HIS A 377 6.70 -2.67 7.25
C HIS A 377 5.82 -1.99 6.20
N LEU A 378 4.63 -2.50 5.90
CA LEU A 378 3.66 -1.86 5.03
C LEU A 378 3.24 -0.49 5.59
N PHE A 379 2.91 -0.42 6.88
CA PHE A 379 2.54 0.84 7.54
C PHE A 379 3.68 1.86 7.49
N THR A 380 4.88 1.47 7.92
CA THR A 380 6.04 2.37 7.96
C THR A 380 6.48 2.80 6.56
N HIS A 381 6.48 1.85 5.61
CA HIS A 381 6.77 2.10 4.19
C HIS A 381 5.85 3.15 3.59
N ALA A 382 4.55 3.08 3.85
CA ALA A 382 3.60 4.04 3.34
C ALA A 382 3.98 5.48 3.73
N MET A 383 4.41 5.71 4.97
CA MET A 383 4.76 7.04 5.47
C MET A 383 6.05 7.58 4.86
N PHE A 384 7.16 6.85 4.98
CA PHE A 384 8.43 7.35 4.46
C PHE A 384 8.48 7.35 2.92
N LYS A 385 7.76 6.43 2.24
CA LYS A 385 7.77 6.37 0.79
C LYS A 385 6.96 7.50 0.16
N ALA A 386 5.79 7.81 0.74
CA ALA A 386 5.04 8.98 0.34
C ALA A 386 5.89 10.25 0.49
N CYS A 387 6.58 10.41 1.63
CA CYS A 387 7.46 11.54 1.87
C CYS A 387 8.60 11.63 0.84
N LEU A 388 9.24 10.51 0.47
CA LEU A 388 10.29 10.46 -0.55
C LEU A 388 9.78 10.89 -1.93
N PHE A 389 8.63 10.37 -2.37
CA PHE A 389 8.07 10.75 -3.67
C PHE A 389 7.59 12.21 -3.70
N LEU A 390 6.94 12.68 -2.64
CA LEU A 390 6.54 14.08 -2.54
C LEU A 390 7.77 15.01 -2.48
N GLY A 391 8.81 14.61 -1.74
CA GLY A 391 10.09 15.31 -1.72
C GLY A 391 10.77 15.34 -3.09
N ALA A 392 10.75 14.22 -3.82
CA ALA A 392 11.22 14.17 -5.21
C ALA A 392 10.43 15.13 -6.10
N GLY A 393 9.11 15.24 -5.89
CA GLY A 393 8.28 16.21 -6.61
C GLY A 393 8.67 17.67 -6.32
N CYS A 394 8.99 18.02 -5.06
CA CYS A 394 9.51 19.34 -4.73
C CYS A 394 10.82 19.64 -5.46
N ILE A 395 11.74 18.67 -5.50
CA ILE A 395 13.03 18.79 -6.18
C ILE A 395 12.83 18.97 -7.69
N ILE A 396 12.02 18.12 -8.31
CA ILE A 396 11.71 18.19 -9.74
C ILE A 396 11.06 19.54 -10.09
N HIS A 397 10.17 20.03 -9.25
CA HIS A 397 9.50 21.32 -9.44
C HIS A 397 10.50 22.49 -9.39
N ALA A 398 11.53 22.39 -8.55
CA ALA A 398 12.57 23.43 -8.42
C ALA A 398 13.62 23.38 -9.52
N VAL A 399 13.95 22.20 -10.05
CA VAL A 399 15.04 21.98 -11.02
C VAL A 399 14.54 21.74 -12.44
N HIS A 400 13.24 21.45 -12.62
CA HIS A 400 12.59 21.13 -13.90
C HIS A 400 13.21 19.92 -14.64
N SER A 401 13.84 19.00 -13.89
CA SER A 401 14.42 17.77 -14.43
C SER A 401 14.27 16.61 -13.45
N ASN A 402 14.09 15.39 -13.98
CA ASN A 402 14.09 14.15 -13.20
C ASN A 402 15.51 13.57 -13.03
N GLU A 403 16.49 14.02 -13.85
CA GLU A 403 17.83 13.46 -13.87
C GLU A 403 18.68 13.99 -12.72
N MET A 404 19.36 13.08 -12.00
CA MET A 404 20.25 13.43 -10.89
C MET A 404 21.42 14.32 -11.32
N SER A 405 21.85 14.24 -12.59
CA SER A 405 22.92 15.08 -13.16
C SER A 405 22.54 16.55 -13.25
N ALA A 406 21.23 16.86 -13.29
CA ALA A 406 20.72 18.23 -13.27
C ALA A 406 20.60 18.80 -11.84
N MET A 407 20.76 17.97 -10.83
CA MET A 407 20.65 18.32 -9.42
C MET A 407 22.06 18.56 -8.83
N GLY A 408 22.15 18.80 -7.54
CA GLY A 408 23.38 18.97 -6.79
C GLY A 408 23.36 20.24 -5.97
N GLY A 409 23.94 20.20 -4.76
CA GLY A 409 24.05 21.35 -3.86
C GLY A 409 22.72 21.93 -3.36
N LEU A 410 21.59 21.20 -3.50
CA LEU A 410 20.25 21.74 -3.23
C LEU A 410 19.96 21.96 -1.74
N LYS A 411 20.79 21.45 -0.84
CA LYS A 411 20.64 21.61 0.61
C LYS A 411 20.44 23.08 1.03
N LYS A 412 21.17 24.01 0.41
CA LYS A 412 21.13 25.43 0.77
C LYS A 412 19.85 26.14 0.28
N TYR A 413 19.23 25.61 -0.77
CA TYR A 413 18.04 26.22 -1.38
C TYR A 413 16.73 25.64 -0.84
N MET A 414 16.77 24.36 -0.40
CA MET A 414 15.57 23.60 -0.01
C MET A 414 15.76 22.92 1.35
N PRO A 415 15.89 23.69 2.45
CA PRO A 415 16.22 23.15 3.77
C PRO A 415 15.13 22.23 4.33
N ILE A 416 13.84 22.52 4.13
CA ILE A 416 12.73 21.69 4.64
C ILE A 416 12.65 20.39 3.84
N THR A 417 12.66 20.48 2.52
CA THR A 417 12.69 19.30 1.64
C THR A 417 13.92 18.43 1.92
N HIS A 418 15.08 19.03 2.13
CA HIS A 418 16.30 18.33 2.51
C HIS A 418 16.14 17.53 3.80
N ALA A 419 15.66 18.17 4.87
CA ALA A 419 15.52 17.54 6.18
C ALA A 419 14.51 16.37 6.16
N THR A 420 13.34 16.56 5.53
CA THR A 420 12.29 15.55 5.43
C THR A 420 12.69 14.38 4.54
N PHE A 421 13.42 14.66 3.45
CA PHE A 421 13.97 13.62 2.58
C PHE A 421 15.04 12.79 3.30
N LEU A 422 15.93 13.43 4.08
CA LEU A 422 16.93 12.73 4.90
C LEU A 422 16.28 11.80 5.92
N ILE A 423 15.27 12.28 6.66
CA ILE A 423 14.51 11.48 7.64
C ILE A 423 13.97 10.20 6.96
N SER A 424 13.39 10.36 5.78
CA SER A 424 12.83 9.23 5.03
C SER A 424 13.92 8.30 4.47
N CYS A 425 15.08 8.83 4.08
CA CYS A 425 16.24 8.01 3.70
C CYS A 425 16.78 7.18 4.88
N LEU A 426 16.87 7.77 6.07
CA LEU A 426 17.29 7.08 7.29
C LEU A 426 16.29 5.97 7.66
N ALA A 427 14.98 6.25 7.52
CA ALA A 427 13.93 5.26 7.78
C ALA A 427 14.02 4.07 6.82
N ILE A 428 14.06 4.31 5.52
CA ILE A 428 14.12 3.22 4.52
C ILE A 428 15.44 2.45 4.58
N ALA A 429 16.54 3.09 4.98
CA ALA A 429 17.82 2.42 5.20
C ALA A 429 17.84 1.52 6.44
N GLY A 430 16.86 1.67 7.34
CA GLY A 430 16.80 0.87 8.57
C GLY A 430 17.77 1.37 9.65
N ILE A 431 17.88 2.68 9.82
CA ILE A 431 18.70 3.27 10.89
C ILE A 431 17.89 3.29 12.20
N PRO A 432 18.47 2.90 13.36
CA PRO A 432 17.81 2.94 14.65
C PRO A 432 17.11 4.26 14.95
N PHE A 433 16.01 4.22 15.69
CA PHE A 433 15.10 5.32 16.02
C PHE A 433 14.22 5.83 14.87
N PHE A 434 14.34 5.27 13.66
CA PHE A 434 13.43 5.52 12.54
C PHE A 434 12.55 4.30 12.28
N SER A 435 11.32 4.53 11.80
CA SER A 435 10.28 3.52 11.71
C SER A 435 10.63 2.27 10.88
N GLY A 436 11.53 2.40 9.92
CA GLY A 436 11.96 1.28 9.08
C GLY A 436 12.97 0.34 9.73
N PHE A 437 13.57 0.71 10.87
CA PHE A 437 14.54 -0.13 11.56
C PHE A 437 13.88 -1.40 12.11
N SER A 438 12.96 -1.26 13.06
CA SER A 438 12.31 -2.38 13.71
C SER A 438 11.60 -3.30 12.70
N SER A 439 10.85 -2.71 11.77
CA SER A 439 10.11 -3.51 10.77
C SER A 439 11.00 -4.32 9.84
N LYS A 440 12.17 -3.80 9.44
CA LYS A 440 13.13 -4.55 8.60
C LYS A 440 13.90 -5.60 9.40
N ASP A 441 14.27 -5.29 10.61
CA ASP A 441 14.99 -6.20 11.49
C ASP A 441 14.15 -7.46 11.76
N GLU A 442 12.88 -7.28 12.09
CA GLU A 442 11.91 -8.37 12.26
C GLU A 442 11.73 -9.21 10.98
N ILE A 443 11.67 -8.58 9.80
CA ILE A 443 11.59 -9.32 8.52
C ILE A 443 12.85 -10.15 8.29
N ILE A 444 14.02 -9.56 8.49
CA ILE A 444 15.30 -10.26 8.27
C ILE A 444 15.45 -11.42 9.27
N THR A 445 15.04 -11.22 10.51
CA THR A 445 15.03 -12.27 11.53
C THR A 445 14.13 -13.43 11.11
N ALA A 446 12.89 -13.16 10.71
CA ALA A 446 11.97 -14.19 10.21
C ALA A 446 12.56 -14.94 8.98
N CYS A 447 13.29 -14.23 8.11
CA CYS A 447 13.97 -14.84 6.98
C CYS A 447 15.11 -15.79 7.41
N PHE A 448 15.89 -15.43 8.44
CA PHE A 448 16.96 -16.30 8.97
C PHE A 448 16.39 -17.53 9.66
N GLU A 449 15.27 -17.42 10.34
CA GLU A 449 14.57 -18.55 10.95
C GLU A 449 14.06 -19.54 9.89
N TYR A 450 13.56 -19.03 8.75
CA TYR A 450 13.16 -19.88 7.63
C TYR A 450 14.37 -20.54 6.93
N SER A 451 15.37 -19.76 6.53
CA SER A 451 16.56 -20.22 5.82
C SER A 451 17.69 -19.20 5.90
N SER A 452 18.88 -19.65 6.28
CA SER A 452 20.08 -18.80 6.27
C SER A 452 20.37 -18.20 4.90
N VAL A 453 20.05 -18.91 3.79
CA VAL A 453 20.24 -18.39 2.43
C VAL A 453 19.32 -17.19 2.17
N VAL A 454 18.03 -17.32 2.49
CA VAL A 454 17.06 -16.23 2.34
C VAL A 454 17.43 -15.06 3.26
N GLY A 455 17.80 -15.33 4.51
CA GLY A 455 18.26 -14.31 5.45
C GLY A 455 19.44 -13.49 4.91
N TRP A 456 20.47 -14.14 4.37
CA TRP A 456 21.62 -13.44 3.79
C TRP A 456 21.27 -12.67 2.51
N ILE A 457 20.40 -13.21 1.64
CA ILE A 457 19.92 -12.47 0.47
C ILE A 457 19.22 -11.19 0.91
N MET A 458 18.28 -11.28 1.87
CA MET A 458 17.52 -10.12 2.35
C MET A 458 18.41 -9.10 3.08
N THR A 459 19.42 -9.56 3.83
CA THR A 459 20.45 -8.67 4.43
C THR A 459 21.23 -7.93 3.34
N GLY A 460 21.64 -8.62 2.29
CA GLY A 460 22.30 -8.00 1.14
C GLY A 460 21.43 -6.97 0.43
N VAL A 461 20.13 -7.24 0.27
CA VAL A 461 19.16 -6.29 -0.29
C VAL A 461 18.99 -5.06 0.62
N ALA A 462 19.00 -5.25 1.95
CA ALA A 462 18.95 -4.13 2.90
C ALA A 462 20.19 -3.22 2.76
N ALA A 463 21.39 -3.81 2.62
CA ALA A 463 22.61 -3.05 2.37
C ALA A 463 22.58 -2.28 1.04
N MET A 464 22.10 -2.92 -0.05
CA MET A 464 21.88 -2.22 -1.33
C MET A 464 20.86 -1.10 -1.20
N THR A 465 19.82 -1.27 -0.37
CA THR A 465 18.82 -0.22 -0.12
C THR A 465 19.48 1.02 0.49
N ALA A 466 20.30 0.85 1.52
CA ALA A 466 21.04 1.96 2.11
C ALA A 466 21.96 2.63 1.07
N PHE A 467 22.68 1.83 0.28
CA PHE A 467 23.58 2.34 -0.75
C PHE A 467 22.86 3.22 -1.78
N TYR A 468 21.81 2.73 -2.46
CA TYR A 468 21.17 3.52 -3.52
C TYR A 468 20.41 4.73 -2.97
N MET A 469 19.85 4.66 -1.76
CA MET A 469 19.17 5.78 -1.15
C MET A 469 20.14 6.90 -0.74
N PHE A 470 21.28 6.56 -0.15
CA PHE A 470 22.28 7.58 0.19
C PHE A 470 23.03 8.08 -1.05
N ARG A 471 23.25 7.25 -2.07
CA ARG A 471 23.73 7.72 -3.38
C ARG A 471 22.78 8.79 -3.95
N LEU A 472 21.46 8.54 -3.91
CA LEU A 472 20.44 9.50 -4.34
C LEU A 472 20.50 10.78 -3.50
N TYR A 473 20.50 10.65 -2.19
CA TYR A 473 20.49 11.78 -1.25
C TYR A 473 21.73 12.67 -1.41
N TYR A 474 22.91 12.07 -1.44
CA TYR A 474 24.17 12.83 -1.59
C TYR A 474 24.28 13.47 -2.96
N GLY A 475 23.86 12.78 -4.02
CA GLY A 475 23.86 13.32 -5.37
C GLY A 475 22.99 14.57 -5.51
N ILE A 476 21.85 14.60 -4.85
CA ILE A 476 20.88 15.72 -4.94
C ILE A 476 21.28 16.89 -4.03
N PHE A 477 21.56 16.63 -2.76
CA PHE A 477 21.70 17.69 -1.77
C PHE A 477 23.12 18.17 -1.51
N TRP A 478 24.12 17.30 -1.79
CA TRP A 478 25.54 17.56 -1.52
C TRP A 478 26.42 17.48 -2.77
N GLY A 479 25.91 16.96 -3.88
CA GLY A 479 26.66 16.83 -5.12
C GLY A 479 27.10 18.18 -5.72
N THR A 480 27.88 18.10 -6.79
CA THR A 480 28.33 19.30 -7.50
C THR A 480 27.16 20.06 -8.13
N GLU A 481 27.04 21.32 -7.80
CA GLU A 481 25.98 22.19 -8.29
C GLU A 481 26.07 22.38 -9.83
N ASN A 482 24.98 22.18 -10.54
CA ASN A 482 24.88 22.49 -11.96
C ASN A 482 24.65 23.98 -12.14
N LYS A 483 25.72 24.76 -12.24
CA LYS A 483 25.68 26.23 -12.27
C LYS A 483 24.98 26.78 -13.49
N GLU A 484 25.03 26.09 -14.64
CA GLU A 484 24.37 26.55 -15.87
C GLU A 484 22.85 26.48 -15.72
N LEU A 485 22.33 25.36 -15.24
CA LEU A 485 20.90 25.16 -15.04
C LEU A 485 20.36 26.05 -13.89
N HIS A 486 21.13 26.19 -12.81
CA HIS A 486 20.74 27.03 -11.68
C HIS A 486 20.85 28.52 -11.97
N ALA A 487 21.58 28.93 -13.00
CA ALA A 487 21.62 30.31 -13.47
C ALA A 487 20.36 30.68 -14.27
N GLU A 488 19.77 29.73 -15.00
CA GLU A 488 18.51 29.92 -15.73
C GLU A 488 17.31 29.90 -14.78
N HIS A 489 17.31 28.96 -13.80
CA HIS A 489 16.26 28.81 -12.81
C HIS A 489 16.86 28.57 -11.42
N THR A 490 16.94 29.64 -10.62
CA THR A 490 17.42 29.51 -9.24
C THR A 490 16.48 28.63 -8.44
N PRO A 491 16.95 27.47 -7.92
CA PRO A 491 16.13 26.59 -7.10
C PRO A 491 15.63 27.32 -5.85
N HIS A 492 14.43 27.02 -5.42
CA HIS A 492 13.81 27.60 -4.23
C HIS A 492 12.98 26.54 -3.50
N GLU A 493 12.74 26.78 -2.20
CA GLU A 493 11.90 25.87 -1.43
C GLU A 493 10.46 25.84 -1.96
N ALA A 494 9.85 24.67 -1.87
CA ALA A 494 8.48 24.48 -2.32
C ALA A 494 7.48 25.25 -1.41
N PRO A 495 6.30 25.63 -1.94
CA PRO A 495 5.28 26.34 -1.17
C PRO A 495 4.77 25.50 0.03
N VAL A 496 4.17 26.17 1.02
CA VAL A 496 3.70 25.54 2.27
C VAL A 496 2.74 24.38 2.01
N THR A 497 1.89 24.45 0.99
CA THR A 497 0.99 23.37 0.60
C THR A 497 1.73 22.09 0.20
N MET A 498 2.97 22.18 -0.25
CA MET A 498 3.81 21.05 -0.59
C MET A 498 4.71 20.62 0.57
N THR A 499 5.26 21.56 1.35
CA THR A 499 6.16 21.23 2.46
C THR A 499 5.44 20.72 3.71
N LEU A 500 4.20 21.17 3.97
CA LEU A 500 3.40 20.71 5.12
C LEU A 500 3.17 19.17 5.10
N PRO A 501 2.75 18.54 3.99
CA PRO A 501 2.66 17.09 3.91
C PRO A 501 3.97 16.37 4.18
N LEU A 502 5.10 16.89 3.71
CA LEU A 502 6.43 16.32 3.99
C LEU A 502 6.73 16.33 5.51
N ILE A 503 6.46 17.45 6.17
CA ILE A 503 6.68 17.59 7.62
C ILE A 503 5.80 16.60 8.39
N VAL A 504 4.50 16.53 8.07
CA VAL A 504 3.56 15.61 8.75
C VAL A 504 4.00 14.15 8.59
N LEU A 505 4.31 13.71 7.38
CA LEU A 505 4.76 12.34 7.12
C LEU A 505 6.10 12.03 7.82
N SER A 506 7.02 13.00 7.86
CA SER A 506 8.30 12.85 8.56
C SER A 506 8.12 12.75 10.09
N VAL A 507 7.21 13.54 10.67
CA VAL A 507 6.88 13.46 12.10
C VAL A 507 6.30 12.10 12.45
N ILE A 508 5.39 11.57 11.64
CA ILE A 508 4.85 10.21 11.84
C ILE A 508 5.98 9.17 11.74
N THR A 509 6.85 9.28 10.74
CA THR A 509 7.97 8.36 10.53
C THR A 509 8.93 8.33 11.73
N VAL A 510 9.29 9.49 12.27
CA VAL A 510 10.16 9.57 13.46
C VAL A 510 9.41 9.14 14.72
N GLY A 511 8.17 9.59 14.90
CA GLY A 511 7.36 9.27 16.07
C GLY A 511 7.15 7.75 16.25
N VAL A 512 6.79 7.07 15.17
CA VAL A 512 6.64 5.60 15.17
C VAL A 512 7.99 4.92 15.44
N GLY A 513 9.08 5.39 14.82
CA GLY A 513 10.42 4.82 15.03
C GLY A 513 10.92 4.95 16.47
N ILE A 514 10.74 6.13 17.09
CA ILE A 514 11.10 6.34 18.50
C ILE A 514 10.22 5.45 19.40
N TYR A 515 8.91 5.43 19.18
CA TYR A 515 7.98 4.64 19.98
C TYR A 515 8.34 3.15 19.94
N THR A 516 8.50 2.55 18.76
CA THR A 516 8.79 1.13 18.61
C THR A 516 10.18 0.76 19.14
N THR A 517 11.18 1.62 18.95
CA THR A 517 12.53 1.39 19.50
C THR A 517 12.53 1.43 21.03
N ILE A 518 11.84 2.42 21.63
CA ILE A 518 11.75 2.53 23.10
C ILE A 518 10.91 1.40 23.66
N ALA A 519 9.77 1.06 23.07
CA ALA A 519 8.90 -0.03 23.51
C ALA A 519 9.64 -1.37 23.49
N GLY A 520 10.40 -1.67 22.44
CA GLY A 520 11.23 -2.87 22.35
C GLY A 520 12.30 -2.94 23.45
N PHE A 521 13.02 -1.85 23.73
CA PHE A 521 14.01 -1.81 24.81
C PHE A 521 13.40 -1.85 26.22
N ALA A 522 12.18 -1.33 26.38
CA ALA A 522 11.51 -1.26 27.68
C ALA A 522 10.66 -2.51 27.99
N GLY A 523 10.53 -3.45 27.05
CA GLY A 523 9.66 -4.63 27.22
C GLY A 523 8.19 -4.26 27.47
N LEU A 524 7.72 -3.15 26.87
CA LEU A 524 6.35 -2.67 27.06
C LEU A 524 5.38 -3.48 26.20
N ASP A 525 4.37 -4.07 26.81
CA ASP A 525 3.22 -4.62 26.11
C ASP A 525 2.46 -3.51 25.38
N GLY A 526 2.13 -3.70 24.11
CA GLY A 526 1.34 -2.75 23.33
C GLY A 526 2.03 -2.24 22.07
N SER A 527 3.02 -2.97 21.54
CA SER A 527 3.60 -2.70 20.23
C SER A 527 2.60 -2.89 19.11
N PHE A 528 2.99 -2.47 17.91
CA PHE A 528 2.18 -2.61 16.69
C PHE A 528 1.71 -4.07 16.45
N GLY A 529 2.54 -5.05 16.80
CA GLY A 529 2.23 -6.48 16.65
C GLY A 529 0.96 -6.90 17.36
N SER A 530 0.74 -6.41 18.58
CA SER A 530 -0.45 -6.74 19.36
C SER A 530 -1.77 -6.28 18.73
N PHE A 531 -1.72 -5.32 17.80
CA PHE A 531 -2.90 -4.83 17.07
C PHE A 531 -3.22 -5.62 15.81
N VAL A 532 -2.21 -6.16 15.12
CA VAL A 532 -2.40 -6.81 13.80
C VAL A 532 -2.38 -8.32 13.85
N THR A 533 -1.85 -8.95 14.91
CA THR A 533 -1.80 -10.40 15.05
C THR A 533 -3.16 -10.97 15.47
N ALA A 534 -3.48 -12.16 14.96
CA ALA A 534 -4.77 -12.80 15.22
C ALA A 534 -4.99 -13.15 16.71
N ASN A 535 -3.92 -13.43 17.45
CA ASN A 535 -4.00 -13.76 18.89
C ASN A 535 -3.69 -12.57 19.81
N GLY A 536 -3.55 -11.35 19.28
CA GLY A 536 -3.26 -10.15 20.03
C GLY A 536 -1.90 -10.15 20.74
N LYS A 537 -1.02 -11.11 20.44
CA LYS A 537 0.33 -11.16 20.99
C LYS A 537 1.29 -10.34 20.16
N ASP A 538 2.25 -9.76 20.86
CA ASP A 538 3.39 -9.11 20.25
C ASP A 538 4.50 -10.13 19.99
N TYR A 539 5.01 -10.18 18.78
CA TYR A 539 6.10 -11.05 18.37
C TYR A 539 7.40 -10.29 18.16
N THR A 540 7.52 -9.09 18.70
CA THR A 540 8.78 -8.34 18.70
C THR A 540 9.83 -9.07 19.54
N ILE A 541 11.07 -9.06 19.05
CA ILE A 541 12.25 -9.63 19.71
C ILE A 541 12.81 -8.61 20.70
#